data_f3819927391e38961ba39c1abca8ad98
#
_entry.id   f3819927391e38961ba39c1abca8ad98
#
_cell.length_a   1.000
_cell.length_b   1.000
_cell.length_c   1.000
_cell.angle_alpha   90.00
_cell.angle_beta   90.00
_cell.angle_gamma   90.00
#
_symmetry.space_group_name_H-M   'P 1'
#
loop_
_entity.id
_entity.type
_entity.pdbx_description
1 polymer ?
#
loop_
_entity_poly.entity_id
_entity_poly.type
_entity_poly.pdbx_seq_one_letter_code
_entity_poly.pdbx_strand_id
1 'polypeptide(L)'
;MVVQRMNRPASRAVAIGVAAAMACATLVAVPHMGQAQPEAQTNAKKDVQVIAFQQTWNTVAKECTSTYGPEDVAYVEVSPPQESIQGTQWWTSYQPVSYKLDSKLGTEAEFKNMIKQCNAVGVDIIADVVLNQTTGADVADGKQTGVAGTEYNGSTGDYPGFATEQYPEGITASDFHSCSKNISNYANQQEVQECRLSSMWDFDSESEKVQDIQSDYLAALWNAGVRGFRMDAVKHIHTDSMKAIKEKFAKKIGVNADSIYWIQEVIGNSSEAAGIQPSNYVQNGTVTEFGFKSEMNQTFKDKIANLKGLNERLSKDLASEDANVFVTNWDTARNEGALTYKDGAKYQLANAFMLAYDYGTPRLLSDYKWDENDNGAPGATATSVPDVNMDEVCSTNSSDWNCEQRWTSTRGMIAFRNYVNGTKVADWQDD
;
A
#
# COMPACT_ATOMS: atom_id res chain seq x y z
N MET A 1 -25.10 -64.75 -2.66
CA MET A 1 -25.95 -65.50 -1.75
C MET A 1 -26.92 -64.53 -1.11
N VAL A 2 -28.15 -64.55 -1.61
CA VAL A 2 -29.47 -64.45 -0.96
C VAL A 2 -29.74 -63.11 -0.30
N VAL A 3 -30.47 -62.20 -0.91
CA VAL A 3 -31.93 -62.01 -1.23
C VAL A 3 -32.82 -61.93 0.03
N GLN A 4 -33.49 -60.83 0.25
CA GLN A 4 -34.95 -60.54 0.23
C GLN A 4 -35.22 -59.18 0.86
N ARG A 5 -35.76 -58.20 0.23
CA ARG A 5 -37.06 -57.79 -0.33
C ARG A 5 -38.26 -57.86 0.65
N MET A 6 -39.01 -56.79 0.55
CA MET A 6 -40.46 -56.58 0.70
C MET A 6 -40.90 -55.91 2.01
N ASN A 7 -41.84 -54.98 2.13
CA ASN A 7 -42.82 -54.39 1.19
C ASN A 7 -43.47 -53.15 1.84
N ARG A 8 -43.98 -52.22 1.02
CA ARG A 8 -44.96 -51.19 1.41
C ARG A 8 -46.37 -51.80 1.49
N PRO A 9 -47.37 -51.14 2.14
CA PRO A 9 -48.36 -50.31 1.43
C PRO A 9 -48.81 -49.07 2.25
N ALA A 10 -49.08 -47.98 1.66
CA ALA A 10 -50.18 -47.32 0.95
C ALA A 10 -51.38 -46.89 1.76
N SER A 11 -51.58 -45.57 1.81
CA SER A 11 -52.81 -44.76 1.69
C SER A 11 -54.02 -44.92 2.63
N ARG A 12 -54.46 -43.74 3.18
CA ARG A 12 -55.78 -43.14 2.88
C ARG A 12 -55.96 -41.77 3.55
N ALA A 13 -56.38 -40.81 2.75
CA ALA A 13 -56.90 -39.52 3.15
C ALA A 13 -58.38 -39.65 3.65
N VAL A 14 -58.73 -38.81 4.63
CA VAL A 14 -60.14 -38.37 4.84
C VAL A 14 -60.14 -36.94 5.39
N ALA A 15 -60.86 -36.08 4.70
CA ALA A 15 -61.14 -34.69 5.11
C ALA A 15 -62.49 -34.64 5.91
N ILE A 16 -62.78 -33.46 6.46
CA ILE A 16 -64.06 -32.93 7.07
C ILE A 16 -63.83 -32.63 8.56
N GLY A 17 -64.11 -31.48 9.10
CA GLY A 17 -65.05 -30.41 8.90
C GLY A 17 -64.97 -29.40 10.06
N VAL A 18 -65.47 -28.23 9.80
CA VAL A 18 -65.54 -27.01 10.61
C VAL A 18 -66.36 -27.16 11.89
N ALA A 19 -65.88 -26.60 13.01
CA ALA A 19 -66.74 -25.99 14.04
C ALA A 19 -66.00 -24.93 14.85
N ALA A 20 -66.56 -23.73 14.81
CA ALA A 20 -66.08 -22.58 15.63
C ALA A 20 -66.60 -22.75 17.07
N ALA A 21 -65.72 -22.48 18.04
CA ALA A 21 -66.15 -22.20 19.42
C ALA A 21 -65.24 -21.05 19.96
N MET A 22 -65.90 -19.91 20.23
CA MET A 22 -65.33 -18.81 20.99
C MET A 22 -65.18 -19.23 22.44
N ALA A 23 -63.96 -19.13 22.97
CA ALA A 23 -63.71 -19.10 24.40
C ALA A 23 -62.81 -17.93 24.73
N CYS A 24 -63.36 -16.96 25.47
CA CYS A 24 -62.59 -15.91 26.11
C CYS A 24 -61.60 -16.52 27.10
N ALA A 25 -60.32 -16.32 26.87
CA ALA A 25 -59.28 -16.57 27.84
C ALA A 25 -58.54 -15.27 28.14
N THR A 26 -58.56 -14.88 29.38
CA THR A 26 -57.87 -13.75 29.99
C THR A 26 -56.35 -13.87 29.77
N LEU A 27 -55.78 -12.91 29.06
CA LEU A 27 -54.32 -12.76 28.89
C LEU A 27 -53.70 -12.33 30.22
N VAL A 28 -53.00 -13.23 30.87
CA VAL A 28 -51.99 -12.90 31.85
C VAL A 28 -50.73 -12.48 31.07
N ALA A 29 -50.36 -11.19 31.14
CA ALA A 29 -49.14 -10.69 30.56
C ALA A 29 -47.94 -11.24 31.35
N VAL A 30 -47.22 -12.19 30.75
CA VAL A 30 -45.87 -12.56 31.20
C VAL A 30 -44.90 -11.51 30.61
N PRO A 31 -44.05 -10.85 31.42
CA PRO A 31 -43.08 -9.94 30.86
C PRO A 31 -42.12 -10.75 30.01
N HIS A 32 -42.12 -10.50 28.70
CA HIS A 32 -41.05 -10.95 27.81
C HIS A 32 -39.77 -10.21 28.26
N MET A 33 -38.88 -10.96 28.89
CA MET A 33 -37.48 -10.54 28.91
C MET A 33 -37.04 -10.45 27.44
N GLY A 34 -36.86 -9.22 26.97
CA GLY A 34 -36.32 -8.97 25.66
C GLY A 34 -34.97 -9.66 25.59
N GLN A 35 -34.84 -10.65 24.72
CA GLN A 35 -33.57 -11.05 24.21
C GLN A 35 -33.02 -9.79 23.51
N ALA A 36 -31.92 -9.23 24.05
CA ALA A 36 -31.17 -8.23 23.35
C ALA A 36 -30.85 -8.81 21.96
N GLN A 37 -31.46 -8.25 20.92
CA GLN A 37 -30.95 -8.48 19.56
C GLN A 37 -29.49 -8.08 19.61
N PRO A 38 -28.59 -8.87 19.01
CA PRO A 38 -27.23 -8.41 18.78
C PRO A 38 -27.37 -7.07 18.07
N GLU A 39 -26.86 -6.02 18.67
CA GLU A 39 -26.69 -4.74 17.98
C GLU A 39 -25.98 -5.04 16.67
N ALA A 40 -26.54 -4.57 15.57
CA ALA A 40 -25.90 -4.69 14.26
C ALA A 40 -24.48 -4.21 14.44
N GLN A 41 -23.49 -5.10 14.20
CA GLN A 41 -22.10 -4.72 14.17
C GLN A 41 -22.02 -3.50 13.25
N THR A 42 -21.76 -2.34 13.83
CA THR A 42 -21.32 -1.19 13.06
C THR A 42 -20.16 -1.72 12.24
N ASN A 43 -20.22 -1.63 10.90
CA ASN A 43 -19.15 -2.02 10.02
C ASN A 43 -17.93 -1.20 10.46
N ALA A 44 -17.09 -1.79 11.30
CA ALA A 44 -15.83 -1.20 11.70
C ALA A 44 -15.09 -0.94 10.39
N LYS A 45 -14.70 0.30 10.15
CA LYS A 45 -14.04 0.69 8.91
C LYS A 45 -12.69 -0.01 8.87
N LYS A 46 -12.51 -0.94 7.93
CA LYS A 46 -11.21 -1.57 7.69
C LYS A 46 -10.18 -0.50 7.34
N ASP A 47 -8.98 -0.58 7.89
CA ASP A 47 -7.91 0.38 7.59
C ASP A 47 -6.52 -0.25 7.44
N VAL A 48 -6.38 -1.55 7.71
CA VAL A 48 -5.09 -2.23 7.58
C VAL A 48 -4.65 -2.28 6.12
N GLN A 49 -3.44 -1.83 5.85
CA GLN A 49 -2.77 -1.89 4.56
C GLN A 49 -1.66 -2.95 4.60
N VAL A 50 -1.55 -3.74 3.55
CA VAL A 50 -0.43 -4.66 3.34
C VAL A 50 0.36 -4.23 2.13
N ILE A 51 1.66 -4.03 2.29
CA ILE A 51 2.59 -3.72 1.20
C ILE A 51 3.06 -5.05 0.61
N ALA A 52 2.59 -5.39 -0.60
CA ALA A 52 3.00 -6.57 -1.35
C ALA A 52 4.27 -6.26 -2.15
N PHE A 53 5.42 -6.12 -1.43
CA PHE A 53 6.65 -5.62 -2.03
C PHE A 53 7.21 -6.56 -3.08
N GLN A 54 7.38 -6.05 -4.31
CA GLN A 54 7.93 -6.77 -5.48
C GLN A 54 7.23 -8.09 -5.82
N GLN A 55 5.96 -8.24 -5.44
CA GLN A 55 5.12 -9.38 -5.83
C GLN A 55 4.49 -9.13 -7.21
N THR A 56 4.42 -10.16 -8.05
CA THR A 56 3.77 -10.07 -9.36
C THR A 56 2.26 -9.88 -9.24
N TRP A 57 1.65 -9.34 -10.28
CA TRP A 57 0.20 -9.11 -10.31
C TRP A 57 -0.60 -10.41 -10.11
N ASN A 58 -0.15 -11.51 -10.70
CA ASN A 58 -0.79 -12.81 -10.52
C ASN A 58 -0.65 -13.35 -9.10
N THR A 59 0.51 -13.13 -8.46
CA THR A 59 0.72 -13.50 -7.05
C THR A 59 -0.21 -12.72 -6.14
N VAL A 60 -0.28 -11.38 -6.29
CA VAL A 60 -1.17 -10.52 -5.50
C VAL A 60 -2.64 -10.86 -5.72
N ALA A 61 -3.06 -11.11 -6.97
CA ALA A 61 -4.44 -11.51 -7.28
C ALA A 61 -4.86 -12.77 -6.51
N LYS A 62 -3.96 -13.75 -6.45
CA LYS A 62 -4.20 -14.99 -5.68
C LYS A 62 -4.22 -14.73 -4.18
N GLU A 63 -3.29 -13.91 -3.66
CA GLU A 63 -3.26 -13.51 -2.25
C GLU A 63 -4.53 -12.75 -1.84
N CYS A 64 -5.05 -11.87 -2.69
CA CYS A 64 -6.33 -11.20 -2.43
C CYS A 64 -7.46 -12.19 -2.16
N THR A 65 -7.55 -13.25 -2.95
CA THR A 65 -8.66 -14.23 -2.85
C THR A 65 -8.44 -15.27 -1.74
N SER A 66 -7.19 -15.64 -1.46
CA SER A 66 -6.86 -16.69 -0.48
C SER A 66 -6.54 -16.17 0.92
N THR A 67 -6.09 -14.91 1.03
CA THR A 67 -5.58 -14.35 2.29
C THR A 67 -6.20 -12.99 2.61
N TYR A 68 -5.96 -11.96 1.79
CA TYR A 68 -6.32 -10.58 2.15
C TYR A 68 -7.83 -10.36 2.28
N GLY A 69 -8.64 -10.88 1.35
CA GLY A 69 -10.09 -10.81 1.45
C GLY A 69 -10.65 -11.55 2.67
N PRO A 70 -10.30 -12.84 2.87
CA PRO A 70 -10.70 -13.60 4.06
C PRO A 70 -10.26 -13.00 5.41
N GLU A 71 -9.14 -12.28 5.44
CA GLU A 71 -8.61 -11.61 6.66
C GLU A 71 -9.15 -10.18 6.82
N ASP A 72 -10.04 -9.73 5.93
CA ASP A 72 -10.59 -8.37 5.97
C ASP A 72 -9.54 -7.26 5.91
N VAL A 73 -8.46 -7.45 5.13
CA VAL A 73 -7.51 -6.39 4.80
C VAL A 73 -8.22 -5.31 3.97
N ALA A 74 -7.98 -4.03 4.28
CA ALA A 74 -8.61 -2.92 3.56
C ALA A 74 -7.96 -2.66 2.22
N TYR A 75 -6.63 -2.60 2.22
CA TYR A 75 -5.84 -2.21 1.06
C TYR A 75 -4.62 -3.10 0.88
N VAL A 76 -4.27 -3.35 -0.37
CA VAL A 76 -2.96 -3.88 -0.73
C VAL A 76 -2.22 -2.83 -1.55
N GLU A 77 -1.06 -2.41 -1.05
CA GLU A 77 -0.14 -1.55 -1.77
C GLU A 77 0.77 -2.42 -2.63
N VAL A 78 0.85 -2.11 -3.91
CA VAL A 78 1.69 -2.80 -4.87
C VAL A 78 2.85 -1.92 -5.31
N SER A 79 4.02 -2.53 -5.56
CA SER A 79 5.19 -1.84 -6.09
C SER A 79 4.89 -1.18 -7.43
N PRO A 80 5.70 -0.18 -7.87
CA PRO A 80 5.37 0.67 -9.01
C PRO A 80 4.96 -0.10 -10.27
N PRO A 81 3.76 0.17 -10.82
CA PRO A 81 3.23 -0.58 -11.97
C PRO A 81 3.73 -0.04 -13.32
N GLN A 82 4.37 1.13 -13.37
CA GLN A 82 4.87 1.69 -14.61
C GLN A 82 6.12 0.97 -15.12
N GLU A 83 6.37 1.10 -16.41
CA GLU A 83 7.61 0.62 -17.06
C GLU A 83 8.83 1.33 -16.48
N SER A 84 9.86 0.55 -16.16
CA SER A 84 11.10 1.00 -15.57
C SER A 84 12.33 0.51 -16.34
N ILE A 85 13.51 0.91 -15.89
CA ILE A 85 14.78 0.37 -16.37
C ILE A 85 14.85 -1.14 -16.15
N GLN A 86 15.68 -1.82 -16.92
CA GLN A 86 16.01 -3.22 -16.72
C GLN A 86 17.01 -3.41 -15.58
N GLY A 87 16.89 -4.50 -14.86
CA GLY A 87 17.79 -4.89 -13.77
C GLY A 87 17.15 -5.85 -12.80
N THR A 88 17.96 -6.64 -12.11
CA THR A 88 17.49 -7.62 -11.12
C THR A 88 17.16 -6.98 -9.78
N GLN A 89 17.73 -5.80 -9.49
CA GLN A 89 17.58 -5.10 -8.22
C GLN A 89 16.15 -4.57 -8.04
N TRP A 90 15.68 -4.50 -6.78
CA TRP A 90 14.33 -4.01 -6.47
C TRP A 90 14.15 -2.52 -6.84
N TRP A 91 15.17 -1.70 -6.59
CA TRP A 91 15.11 -0.26 -6.82
C TRP A 91 15.01 0.14 -8.30
N THR A 92 15.25 -0.78 -9.23
CA THR A 92 15.03 -0.52 -10.66
C THR A 92 13.58 -0.18 -10.97
N SER A 93 12.61 -0.65 -10.19
CA SER A 93 11.18 -0.29 -10.30
C SER A 93 10.91 1.20 -10.02
N TYR A 94 11.84 1.89 -9.35
CA TYR A 94 11.74 3.31 -9.00
C TYR A 94 12.44 4.24 -10.00
N GLN A 95 12.84 3.72 -11.16
CA GLN A 95 13.42 4.48 -12.25
C GLN A 95 12.55 4.33 -13.52
N PRO A 96 11.44 5.07 -13.60
CA PRO A 96 10.50 4.97 -14.72
C PRO A 96 11.10 5.47 -16.03
N VAL A 97 10.76 4.80 -17.14
CA VAL A 97 11.11 5.20 -18.51
C VAL A 97 9.87 5.51 -19.35
N SER A 98 8.71 5.13 -18.85
CA SER A 98 7.39 5.46 -19.40
C SER A 98 6.32 5.25 -18.33
N TYR A 99 5.09 5.73 -18.60
CA TYR A 99 3.91 5.44 -17.77
C TYR A 99 3.04 4.32 -18.35
N LYS A 100 3.60 3.47 -19.21
CA LYS A 100 2.94 2.21 -19.59
C LYS A 100 2.83 1.29 -18.38
N LEU A 101 1.72 0.56 -18.27
CA LEU A 101 1.45 -0.33 -17.15
C LEU A 101 2.01 -1.76 -17.34
N ASP A 102 3.08 -1.88 -18.11
CA ASP A 102 3.85 -3.11 -18.28
C ASP A 102 5.17 -2.97 -17.52
N SER A 103 5.32 -3.75 -16.45
CA SER A 103 6.49 -3.69 -15.56
C SER A 103 7.15 -5.07 -15.38
N LYS A 104 8.20 -5.16 -14.58
CA LYS A 104 8.79 -6.46 -14.19
C LYS A 104 7.79 -7.37 -13.48
N LEU A 105 6.74 -6.80 -12.90
CA LEU A 105 5.77 -7.52 -12.06
C LEU A 105 4.58 -8.06 -12.87
N GLY A 106 4.52 -7.77 -14.16
CA GLY A 106 3.51 -8.27 -15.07
C GLY A 106 3.04 -7.23 -16.07
N THR A 107 2.17 -7.67 -16.97
CA THR A 107 1.56 -6.85 -18.03
C THR A 107 0.40 -6.01 -17.51
N GLU A 108 0.01 -4.99 -18.27
CA GLU A 108 -1.20 -4.18 -17.99
C GLU A 108 -2.47 -5.05 -17.85
N ALA A 109 -2.59 -6.09 -18.66
CA ALA A 109 -3.73 -7.00 -18.58
C ALA A 109 -3.77 -7.78 -17.25
N GLU A 110 -2.63 -8.25 -16.78
CA GLU A 110 -2.48 -8.93 -15.48
C GLU A 110 -2.72 -7.96 -14.33
N PHE A 111 -2.21 -6.72 -14.44
CA PHE A 111 -2.46 -5.66 -13.46
C PHE A 111 -3.96 -5.37 -13.29
N LYS A 112 -4.67 -5.15 -14.40
CA LYS A 112 -6.14 -4.95 -14.39
C LYS A 112 -6.89 -6.17 -13.85
N ASN A 113 -6.44 -7.38 -14.18
CA ASN A 113 -7.03 -8.61 -13.64
C ASN A 113 -6.82 -8.74 -12.14
N MET A 114 -5.64 -8.42 -11.62
CA MET A 114 -5.33 -8.38 -10.19
C MET A 114 -6.28 -7.43 -9.47
N ILE A 115 -6.40 -6.20 -9.92
CA ILE A 115 -7.29 -5.19 -9.32
C ILE A 115 -8.73 -5.71 -9.27
N LYS A 116 -9.21 -6.27 -10.39
CA LYS A 116 -10.56 -6.82 -10.46
C LYS A 116 -10.78 -7.94 -9.43
N GLN A 117 -9.81 -8.85 -9.26
CA GLN A 117 -9.93 -9.95 -8.32
C GLN A 117 -9.88 -9.46 -6.87
N CYS A 118 -9.00 -8.51 -6.54
CA CYS A 118 -8.90 -7.92 -5.21
C CYS A 118 -10.20 -7.17 -4.84
N ASN A 119 -10.67 -6.30 -5.73
CA ASN A 119 -11.90 -5.53 -5.50
C ASN A 119 -13.13 -6.44 -5.33
N ALA A 120 -13.18 -7.59 -6.02
CA ALA A 120 -14.29 -8.55 -5.90
C ALA A 120 -14.40 -9.19 -4.51
N VAL A 121 -13.32 -9.17 -3.72
CA VAL A 121 -13.30 -9.67 -2.33
C VAL A 121 -13.19 -8.55 -1.30
N GLY A 122 -13.44 -7.29 -1.70
CA GLY A 122 -13.48 -6.13 -0.82
C GLY A 122 -12.10 -5.61 -0.40
N VAL A 123 -11.08 -5.87 -1.19
CA VAL A 123 -9.71 -5.36 -1.01
C VAL A 123 -9.40 -4.34 -2.10
N ASP A 124 -9.15 -3.11 -1.72
CA ASP A 124 -8.76 -2.05 -2.66
C ASP A 124 -7.24 -2.03 -2.91
N ILE A 125 -6.83 -1.60 -4.10
CA ILE A 125 -5.42 -1.49 -4.47
C ILE A 125 -4.93 -0.07 -4.29
N ILE A 126 -3.79 0.05 -3.59
CA ILE A 126 -2.93 1.24 -3.58
C ILE A 126 -1.79 1.00 -4.58
N ALA A 127 -1.61 1.89 -5.54
CA ALA A 127 -0.44 1.86 -6.41
C ALA A 127 0.67 2.74 -5.82
N ASP A 128 1.89 2.21 -5.79
CA ASP A 128 3.09 3.00 -5.56
C ASP A 128 3.44 3.76 -6.84
N VAL A 129 3.61 5.08 -6.75
CA VAL A 129 3.69 5.99 -7.91
C VAL A 129 4.93 6.85 -7.82
N VAL A 130 5.76 6.81 -8.87
CA VAL A 130 7.00 7.59 -8.98
C VAL A 130 6.77 8.80 -9.88
N LEU A 131 6.73 9.98 -9.27
CA LEU A 131 6.50 11.25 -9.98
C LEU A 131 7.68 12.22 -9.88
N ASN A 132 8.65 11.97 -8.97
CA ASN A 132 9.77 12.87 -8.77
C ASN A 132 10.83 12.76 -9.87
N GLN A 133 11.13 11.54 -10.29
CA GLN A 133 12.31 11.26 -11.11
C GLN A 133 12.04 10.27 -12.24
N THR A 134 13.00 10.21 -13.15
CA THR A 134 13.17 9.13 -14.14
C THR A 134 14.41 8.31 -13.81
N THR A 135 15.31 8.08 -14.75
CA THR A 135 16.48 7.22 -14.56
C THR A 135 17.72 8.05 -14.17
N GLY A 136 18.78 7.38 -13.72
CA GLY A 136 20.08 8.02 -13.49
C GLY A 136 20.60 8.66 -14.78
N ALA A 137 21.24 9.84 -14.61
CA ALA A 137 21.89 10.57 -15.70
C ALA A 137 23.37 10.21 -15.87
N ASP A 138 23.92 9.45 -14.93
CA ASP A 138 25.30 8.94 -14.89
C ASP A 138 25.48 7.59 -15.59
N VAL A 139 24.52 7.22 -16.44
CA VAL A 139 24.53 6.01 -17.25
C VAL A 139 25.37 6.21 -18.54
N ALA A 140 25.69 5.10 -19.21
CA ALA A 140 26.40 5.14 -20.47
C ALA A 140 25.62 5.92 -21.55
N ASP A 141 26.35 6.62 -22.42
CA ASP A 141 25.76 7.30 -23.57
C ASP A 141 25.03 6.34 -24.52
N GLY A 142 23.96 6.85 -25.13
CA GLY A 142 23.21 6.13 -26.15
C GLY A 142 21.85 5.64 -25.66
N LYS A 143 21.16 4.98 -26.55
CA LYS A 143 19.82 4.45 -26.29
C LYS A 143 19.88 3.21 -25.40
N GLN A 144 19.02 3.22 -24.39
CA GLN A 144 18.70 2.07 -23.54
C GLN A 144 17.26 1.61 -23.82
N THR A 145 16.90 0.47 -23.23
CA THR A 145 15.56 -0.12 -23.39
C THR A 145 14.97 -0.44 -22.01
N GLY A 146 13.76 -0.02 -21.77
CA GLY A 146 12.98 -0.38 -20.58
C GLY A 146 12.53 -1.84 -20.57
N VAL A 147 11.89 -2.26 -19.48
CA VAL A 147 11.43 -3.65 -19.28
C VAL A 147 10.36 -4.08 -20.28
N ALA A 148 9.55 -3.15 -20.80
CA ALA A 148 8.51 -3.39 -21.81
C ALA A 148 8.95 -2.98 -23.23
N GLY A 149 10.23 -2.72 -23.45
CA GLY A 149 10.80 -2.46 -24.76
C GLY A 149 10.79 -1.00 -25.21
N THR A 150 10.42 -0.04 -24.35
CA THR A 150 10.49 1.39 -24.69
C THR A 150 11.95 1.86 -24.73
N GLU A 151 12.36 2.45 -25.86
CA GLU A 151 13.66 3.09 -25.95
C GLU A 151 13.67 4.43 -25.22
N TYR A 152 14.77 4.74 -24.55
CA TYR A 152 15.02 6.03 -23.89
C TYR A 152 16.53 6.33 -23.91
N ASN A 153 16.93 7.55 -23.58
CA ASN A 153 18.34 7.92 -23.41
C ASN A 153 18.53 8.65 -22.08
N GLY A 154 18.95 7.90 -21.05
CA GLY A 154 19.16 8.44 -19.69
C GLY A 154 20.30 9.46 -19.61
N SER A 155 21.34 9.40 -20.47
CA SER A 155 22.44 10.38 -20.45
C SER A 155 22.01 11.74 -20.99
N THR A 156 21.06 11.80 -21.88
CA THR A 156 20.58 13.06 -22.51
C THR A 156 19.21 13.53 -21.96
N GLY A 157 18.54 12.75 -21.12
CA GLY A 157 17.21 13.10 -20.62
C GLY A 157 16.12 13.01 -21.67
N ASP A 158 16.18 12.02 -22.56
CA ASP A 158 15.20 11.83 -23.64
C ASP A 158 14.37 10.58 -23.39
N TYR A 159 13.07 10.80 -23.14
CA TYR A 159 12.12 9.76 -22.73
C TYR A 159 10.82 9.81 -23.55
N PRO A 160 10.83 9.35 -24.79
CA PRO A 160 9.64 9.34 -25.65
C PRO A 160 8.52 8.44 -25.13
N GLY A 161 8.82 7.55 -24.18
CA GLY A 161 7.84 6.67 -23.54
C GLY A 161 6.78 7.39 -22.70
N PHE A 162 6.99 8.65 -22.35
CA PHE A 162 5.98 9.50 -21.67
C PHE A 162 5.08 10.27 -22.64
N ALA A 163 5.13 9.95 -23.94
CA ALA A 163 4.30 10.60 -24.93
C ALA A 163 2.81 10.44 -24.65
N THR A 164 2.06 11.52 -24.89
CA THR A 164 0.60 11.58 -24.86
C THR A 164 0.08 12.17 -26.17
N GLU A 165 -1.24 12.18 -26.39
CA GLU A 165 -1.80 12.87 -27.55
C GLU A 165 -1.42 14.36 -27.57
N GLN A 166 -1.39 15.02 -26.43
CA GLN A 166 -1.07 16.44 -26.28
C GLN A 166 0.43 16.72 -26.40
N TYR A 167 1.27 15.77 -25.95
CA TYR A 167 2.73 15.87 -25.92
C TYR A 167 3.38 14.66 -26.62
N PRO A 168 3.31 14.60 -27.96
CA PRO A 168 3.73 13.41 -28.70
C PRO A 168 5.26 13.14 -28.65
N GLU A 169 6.07 14.14 -28.29
CA GLU A 169 7.51 14.00 -28.09
C GLU A 169 7.87 13.30 -26.77
N GLY A 170 6.90 13.19 -25.83
CA GLY A 170 7.16 12.70 -24.48
C GLY A 170 7.93 13.70 -23.63
N ILE A 171 8.83 13.23 -22.79
CA ILE A 171 9.67 14.01 -21.89
C ILE A 171 11.08 14.16 -22.47
N THR A 172 11.61 15.36 -22.43
CA THR A 172 12.95 15.72 -22.91
C THR A 172 13.74 16.47 -21.84
N ALA A 173 15.02 16.71 -22.03
CA ALA A 173 15.88 17.39 -21.07
C ALA A 173 15.34 18.76 -20.58
N SER A 174 14.49 19.43 -21.37
CA SER A 174 13.88 20.71 -20.99
C SER A 174 12.71 20.58 -20.02
N ASP A 175 12.24 19.37 -19.77
CA ASP A 175 11.13 19.06 -18.85
C ASP A 175 11.62 18.65 -17.45
N PHE A 176 12.92 18.80 -17.20
CA PHE A 176 13.57 18.56 -15.92
C PHE A 176 14.14 19.87 -15.35
N HIS A 177 14.26 19.92 -14.03
CA HIS A 177 14.97 21.03 -13.38
C HIS A 177 16.39 21.20 -13.90
N SER A 178 16.85 22.43 -13.97
CA SER A 178 18.19 22.76 -14.53
C SER A 178 19.36 22.35 -13.62
N CYS A 179 19.10 22.03 -12.34
CA CYS A 179 20.10 21.61 -11.38
C CYS A 179 20.55 20.16 -11.67
N SER A 180 21.74 20.01 -12.25
CA SER A 180 22.29 18.69 -12.62
C SER A 180 23.14 18.02 -11.54
N LYS A 181 23.38 18.69 -10.38
CA LYS A 181 24.12 18.10 -9.26
C LYS A 181 23.22 17.22 -8.38
N ASN A 182 23.84 16.28 -7.68
CA ASN A 182 23.17 15.54 -6.63
C ASN A 182 22.87 16.43 -5.42
N ILE A 183 21.74 16.15 -4.76
CA ILE A 183 21.39 16.75 -3.47
C ILE A 183 22.50 16.43 -2.45
N SER A 184 23.00 17.44 -1.78
CA SER A 184 24.05 17.33 -0.75
C SER A 184 23.70 18.06 0.55
N ASN A 185 22.74 18.99 0.51
CA ASN A 185 22.38 19.82 1.64
C ASN A 185 20.86 19.86 1.85
N TYR A 186 20.36 19.01 2.71
CA TYR A 186 18.94 18.93 3.08
C TYR A 186 18.44 20.12 3.94
N ALA A 187 19.32 20.99 4.42
CA ALA A 187 18.93 22.26 5.04
C ALA A 187 18.58 23.35 3.98
N ASN A 188 18.79 23.06 2.70
CA ASN A 188 18.42 23.93 1.58
C ASN A 188 17.23 23.31 0.82
N GLN A 189 16.03 23.82 1.08
CA GLN A 189 14.78 23.33 0.46
C GLN A 189 14.86 23.31 -1.07
N GLN A 190 15.36 24.40 -1.70
CA GLN A 190 15.44 24.48 -3.16
C GLN A 190 16.37 23.40 -3.72
N GLU A 191 17.49 23.13 -3.07
CA GLU A 191 18.39 22.05 -3.51
C GLU A 191 17.71 20.68 -3.43
N VAL A 192 16.90 20.45 -2.41
CA VAL A 192 16.19 19.17 -2.21
C VAL A 192 15.08 18.98 -3.26
N GLN A 193 14.44 20.06 -3.69
CA GLN A 193 13.26 20.02 -4.57
C GLN A 193 13.55 20.30 -6.04
N GLU A 194 14.79 20.68 -6.38
CA GLU A 194 15.16 21.03 -7.77
C GLU A 194 16.45 20.36 -8.24
N CYS A 195 17.16 19.60 -7.38
CA CYS A 195 18.38 18.90 -7.77
C CYS A 195 18.17 17.38 -7.75
N ARG A 196 19.11 16.67 -8.36
CA ARG A 196 18.98 15.23 -8.59
C ARG A 196 19.08 14.41 -7.30
N LEU A 197 18.10 13.55 -7.07
CA LEU A 197 18.20 12.48 -6.08
C LEU A 197 18.98 11.31 -6.70
N SER A 198 20.16 10.98 -6.15
CA SER A 198 20.98 9.84 -6.61
C SER A 198 21.21 9.81 -8.12
N SER A 199 21.61 10.95 -8.70
CA SER A 199 21.86 11.16 -10.13
C SER A 199 20.64 11.01 -11.06
N MET A 200 19.45 10.74 -10.55
CA MET A 200 18.23 10.62 -11.36
C MET A 200 17.78 11.98 -11.89
N TRP A 201 17.23 11.98 -13.10
CA TRP A 201 16.64 13.17 -13.68
C TRP A 201 15.39 13.58 -12.89
N ASP A 202 15.41 14.82 -12.40
CA ASP A 202 14.42 15.41 -11.52
C ASP A 202 13.39 16.20 -12.35
N PHE A 203 12.12 15.78 -12.35
CA PHE A 203 11.08 16.44 -13.15
C PHE A 203 10.86 17.89 -12.70
N ASP A 204 10.73 18.81 -13.66
CA ASP A 204 10.17 20.15 -13.41
C ASP A 204 8.67 20.02 -13.10
N SER A 205 8.37 19.71 -11.85
CA SER A 205 7.03 19.43 -11.35
C SER A 205 6.13 20.67 -11.35
N GLU A 206 6.67 21.88 -11.55
CA GLU A 206 5.96 23.14 -11.72
C GLU A 206 5.45 23.31 -13.15
N SER A 207 6.03 22.57 -14.10
CA SER A 207 5.65 22.62 -15.51
C SER A 207 4.26 22.05 -15.74
N GLU A 208 3.44 22.79 -16.50
CA GLU A 208 2.09 22.34 -16.89
C GLU A 208 2.13 21.02 -17.67
N LYS A 209 3.12 20.85 -18.56
CA LYS A 209 3.33 19.62 -19.34
C LYS A 209 3.58 18.41 -18.44
N VAL A 210 4.50 18.53 -17.48
CA VAL A 210 4.82 17.45 -16.54
C VAL A 210 3.59 17.09 -15.71
N GLN A 211 2.91 18.09 -15.15
CA GLN A 211 1.69 17.88 -14.36
C GLN A 211 0.57 17.21 -15.18
N ASP A 212 0.42 17.57 -16.45
CA ASP A 212 -0.58 16.96 -17.33
C ASP A 212 -0.28 15.49 -17.62
N ILE A 213 0.97 15.17 -17.98
CA ILE A 213 1.42 13.78 -18.22
C ILE A 213 1.24 12.93 -16.95
N GLN A 214 1.64 13.44 -15.78
CA GLN A 214 1.53 12.74 -14.51
C GLN A 214 0.06 12.55 -14.09
N SER A 215 -0.77 13.55 -14.28
CA SER A 215 -2.21 13.42 -13.99
C SER A 215 -2.94 12.47 -14.95
N ASP A 216 -2.49 12.34 -16.21
CA ASP A 216 -2.98 11.31 -17.15
C ASP A 216 -2.62 9.91 -16.69
N TYR A 217 -1.40 9.70 -16.21
CA TYR A 217 -0.98 8.44 -15.63
C TYR A 217 -1.83 8.03 -14.41
N LEU A 218 -2.04 8.96 -13.48
CA LEU A 218 -2.91 8.73 -12.33
C LEU A 218 -4.35 8.40 -12.72
N ALA A 219 -4.87 9.08 -13.76
CA ALA A 219 -6.20 8.80 -14.30
C ALA A 219 -6.27 7.40 -14.96
N ALA A 220 -5.21 6.96 -15.63
CA ALA A 220 -5.13 5.60 -16.18
C ALA A 220 -5.16 4.54 -15.07
N LEU A 221 -4.43 4.73 -13.98
CA LEU A 221 -4.46 3.85 -12.81
C LEU A 221 -5.85 3.80 -12.15
N TRP A 222 -6.48 4.96 -11.96
CA TRP A 222 -7.84 5.04 -11.41
C TRP A 222 -8.86 4.31 -12.29
N ASN A 223 -8.78 4.51 -13.60
CA ASN A 223 -9.66 3.85 -14.56
C ASN A 223 -9.41 2.33 -14.64
N ALA A 224 -8.19 1.87 -14.32
CA ALA A 224 -7.90 0.45 -14.14
C ALA A 224 -8.52 -0.12 -12.85
N GLY A 225 -8.93 0.73 -11.90
CA GLY A 225 -9.61 0.35 -10.66
C GLY A 225 -8.78 0.55 -9.37
N VAL A 226 -7.61 1.18 -9.45
CA VAL A 226 -6.84 1.63 -8.27
C VAL A 226 -7.67 2.62 -7.44
N ARG A 227 -7.60 2.55 -6.11
CA ARG A 227 -8.40 3.39 -5.21
C ARG A 227 -7.58 4.16 -4.17
N GLY A 228 -6.28 3.94 -4.13
CA GLY A 228 -5.34 4.70 -3.33
C GLY A 228 -3.99 4.83 -4.05
N PHE A 229 -3.21 5.80 -3.64
CA PHE A 229 -1.90 6.10 -4.22
C PHE A 229 -0.88 6.34 -3.12
N ARG A 230 0.25 5.66 -3.17
CA ARG A 230 1.44 6.02 -2.40
C ARG A 230 2.38 6.78 -3.33
N MET A 231 2.67 8.01 -3.01
CA MET A 231 3.59 8.86 -3.75
C MET A 231 5.00 8.69 -3.24
N ASP A 232 5.87 8.22 -4.11
CA ASP A 232 7.29 8.05 -3.85
C ASP A 232 8.02 9.38 -3.73
N ALA A 233 8.98 9.48 -2.81
CA ALA A 233 9.96 10.57 -2.69
C ALA A 233 9.36 12.00 -2.70
N VAL A 234 8.18 12.21 -2.10
CA VAL A 234 7.43 13.49 -2.19
C VAL A 234 8.17 14.65 -1.54
N LYS A 235 9.08 14.41 -0.60
CA LYS A 235 9.99 15.45 -0.07
C LYS A 235 10.66 16.26 -1.17
N HIS A 236 10.94 15.64 -2.32
CA HIS A 236 11.64 16.20 -3.46
C HIS A 236 10.73 16.93 -4.46
N ILE A 237 9.42 16.95 -4.20
CA ILE A 237 8.43 17.67 -5.01
C ILE A 237 7.87 18.83 -4.19
N HIS A 238 7.71 20.01 -4.80
CA HIS A 238 7.06 21.13 -4.15
C HIS A 238 5.62 20.78 -3.76
N THR A 239 5.20 21.16 -2.55
CA THR A 239 3.85 20.85 -2.05
C THR A 239 2.73 21.37 -2.94
N ASP A 240 2.93 22.55 -3.55
CA ASP A 240 1.96 23.17 -4.45
C ASP A 240 1.91 22.43 -5.80
N SER A 241 3.03 21.91 -6.29
CA SER A 241 3.07 21.07 -7.49
C SER A 241 2.34 19.74 -7.25
N MET A 242 2.58 19.09 -6.11
CA MET A 242 1.84 17.88 -5.74
C MET A 242 0.33 18.12 -5.63
N LYS A 243 -0.07 19.27 -5.07
CA LYS A 243 -1.46 19.70 -5.03
C LYS A 243 -2.04 19.89 -6.43
N ALA A 244 -1.31 20.60 -7.30
CA ALA A 244 -1.75 20.85 -8.68
C ALA A 244 -1.93 19.55 -9.48
N ILE A 245 -1.00 18.61 -9.36
CA ILE A 245 -1.09 17.26 -9.97
C ILE A 245 -2.36 16.54 -9.48
N LYS A 246 -2.58 16.52 -8.15
CA LYS A 246 -3.76 15.89 -7.55
C LYS A 246 -5.07 16.52 -8.02
N GLU A 247 -5.14 17.84 -8.07
CA GLU A 247 -6.33 18.57 -8.54
C GLU A 247 -6.61 18.34 -10.03
N LYS A 248 -5.57 18.35 -10.88
CA LYS A 248 -5.69 18.01 -12.32
C LYS A 248 -6.19 16.57 -12.49
N PHE A 249 -5.62 15.63 -11.75
CA PHE A 249 -6.06 14.23 -11.73
C PHE A 249 -7.52 14.10 -11.31
N ALA A 250 -7.90 14.68 -10.16
CA ALA A 250 -9.27 14.65 -9.65
C ALA A 250 -10.29 15.21 -10.66
N LYS A 251 -9.94 16.30 -11.35
CA LYS A 251 -10.75 16.89 -12.42
C LYS A 251 -10.91 15.92 -13.60
N LYS A 252 -9.85 15.23 -14.02
CA LYS A 252 -9.89 14.26 -15.13
C LYS A 252 -10.83 13.09 -14.85
N ILE A 253 -10.89 12.61 -13.61
CA ILE A 253 -11.75 11.49 -13.21
C ILE A 253 -13.12 11.92 -12.63
N GLY A 254 -13.36 13.21 -12.47
CA GLY A 254 -14.65 13.77 -12.04
C GLY A 254 -14.98 13.55 -10.55
N VAL A 255 -13.96 13.52 -9.67
CA VAL A 255 -14.13 13.38 -8.22
C VAL A 255 -13.60 14.59 -7.46
N ASN A 256 -13.99 14.72 -6.17
CA ASN A 256 -13.33 15.67 -5.27
C ASN A 256 -11.92 15.17 -4.93
N ALA A 257 -10.91 16.05 -5.08
CA ALA A 257 -9.53 15.74 -4.75
C ALA A 257 -9.36 15.21 -3.30
N ASP A 258 -10.12 15.76 -2.33
CA ASP A 258 -10.04 15.34 -0.93
C ASP A 258 -10.61 13.93 -0.68
N SER A 259 -11.38 13.37 -1.62
CA SER A 259 -11.90 12.01 -1.52
C SER A 259 -10.92 10.94 -1.98
N ILE A 260 -9.80 11.33 -2.58
CA ILE A 260 -8.77 10.41 -3.09
C ILE A 260 -7.87 10.01 -1.94
N TYR A 261 -7.73 8.70 -1.71
CA TYR A 261 -6.78 8.20 -0.72
C TYR A 261 -5.35 8.40 -1.22
N TRP A 262 -4.62 9.27 -0.52
CA TRP A 262 -3.34 9.81 -0.95
C TRP A 262 -2.33 9.74 0.17
N ILE A 263 -1.29 8.94 0.01
CA ILE A 263 -0.22 8.70 0.98
C ILE A 263 1.07 9.29 0.40
N GLN A 264 1.77 10.10 1.15
CA GLN A 264 2.98 10.77 0.70
C GLN A 264 4.19 10.30 1.48
N GLU A 265 5.21 9.82 0.78
CA GLU A 265 6.47 9.54 1.44
C GLU A 265 7.26 10.81 1.67
N VAL A 266 7.34 11.23 2.93
CA VAL A 266 8.12 12.37 3.37
C VAL A 266 8.89 12.00 4.62
N ILE A 267 10.20 11.77 4.47
CA ILE A 267 11.08 11.43 5.61
C ILE A 267 11.41 12.71 6.37
N GLY A 268 10.93 12.82 7.61
CA GLY A 268 11.18 13.98 8.47
C GLY A 268 12.54 13.92 9.17
N ASN A 269 13.23 15.06 9.26
CA ASN A 269 14.40 15.23 10.10
C ASN A 269 14.50 16.69 10.56
N SER A 270 14.60 16.92 11.86
CA SER A 270 14.61 18.26 12.45
C SER A 270 15.80 19.14 12.03
N SER A 271 16.87 18.56 11.47
CA SER A 271 18.02 19.30 10.94
C SER A 271 17.84 19.77 9.49
N GLU A 272 16.78 19.34 8.82
CA GLU A 272 16.47 19.68 7.44
C GLU A 272 15.63 20.96 7.34
N ALA A 273 15.52 21.51 6.13
CA ALA A 273 14.75 22.72 5.89
C ALA A 273 13.28 22.59 6.37
N ALA A 274 12.75 23.66 6.94
CA ALA A 274 11.39 23.67 7.48
C ALA A 274 10.33 23.34 6.41
N GLY A 275 10.52 23.79 5.16
CA GLY A 275 9.55 23.59 4.08
C GLY A 275 9.44 22.17 3.53
N ILE A 276 10.38 21.28 3.87
CA ILE A 276 10.36 19.86 3.45
C ILE A 276 10.03 18.90 4.60
N GLN A 277 9.51 19.42 5.72
CA GLN A 277 9.04 18.58 6.82
C GLN A 277 7.68 17.93 6.53
N PRO A 278 7.39 16.75 7.08
CA PRO A 278 6.15 16.01 6.87
C PRO A 278 4.87 16.85 7.05
N SER A 279 4.85 17.71 8.05
CA SER A 279 3.69 18.58 8.37
C SER A 279 3.32 19.57 7.27
N ASN A 280 4.21 19.88 6.33
CA ASN A 280 3.89 20.75 5.19
C ASN A 280 3.10 20.03 4.08
N TYR A 281 3.07 18.70 4.10
CA TYR A 281 2.43 17.88 3.05
C TYR A 281 1.05 17.36 3.43
N VAL A 282 0.65 17.43 4.71
CA VAL A 282 -0.64 16.92 5.21
C VAL A 282 -1.86 17.55 4.53
N GLN A 283 -1.71 18.76 3.99
CA GLN A 283 -2.76 19.41 3.20
C GLN A 283 -3.12 18.69 1.91
N ASN A 284 -2.23 17.83 1.40
CA ASN A 284 -2.45 17.06 0.18
C ASN A 284 -2.96 15.64 0.45
N GLY A 285 -2.80 15.13 1.68
CA GLY A 285 -3.18 13.78 2.07
C GLY A 285 -2.33 13.29 3.25
N THR A 286 -2.49 12.01 3.60
CA THR A 286 -1.73 11.42 4.70
C THR A 286 -0.24 11.26 4.34
N VAL A 287 0.60 11.17 5.36
CA VAL A 287 2.06 11.11 5.22
C VAL A 287 2.59 9.86 5.94
N THR A 288 3.64 9.25 5.40
CA THR A 288 4.34 8.13 6.05
C THR A 288 5.05 8.59 7.33
N GLU A 289 4.74 7.96 8.46
CA GLU A 289 5.24 8.39 9.77
C GLU A 289 6.51 7.63 10.17
N PHE A 290 7.67 8.19 9.79
CA PHE A 290 8.98 7.64 10.12
C PHE A 290 9.34 7.76 11.60
N GLY A 291 8.72 8.69 12.34
CA GLY A 291 8.85 8.81 13.78
C GLY A 291 8.33 7.56 14.48
N PHE A 292 7.16 7.04 14.07
CA PHE A 292 6.62 5.79 14.60
C PHE A 292 7.58 4.63 14.40
N LYS A 293 8.16 4.46 13.19
CA LYS A 293 9.19 3.44 12.90
C LYS A 293 10.37 3.56 13.87
N SER A 294 10.82 4.78 14.13
CA SER A 294 11.95 5.03 15.03
C SER A 294 11.63 4.65 16.46
N GLU A 295 10.44 4.99 16.95
CA GLU A 295 9.94 4.58 18.28
C GLU A 295 9.83 3.07 18.40
N MET A 296 9.32 2.37 17.39
CA MET A 296 9.23 0.90 17.39
C MET A 296 10.62 0.26 17.44
N ASN A 297 11.59 0.80 16.69
CA ASN A 297 12.96 0.31 16.73
C ASN A 297 13.59 0.45 18.11
N GLN A 298 13.50 1.64 18.72
CA GLN A 298 14.05 1.89 20.06
C GLN A 298 13.39 0.99 21.10
N THR A 299 12.08 0.82 21.03
CA THR A 299 11.32 0.01 21.97
C THR A 299 11.66 -1.47 21.89
N PHE A 300 11.49 -2.06 20.73
CA PHE A 300 11.57 -3.53 20.58
C PHE A 300 13.00 -4.06 20.40
N LYS A 301 13.96 -3.21 19.98
CA LYS A 301 15.38 -3.58 19.99
C LYS A 301 16.02 -3.40 21.37
N ASP A 302 15.62 -2.37 22.12
CA ASP A 302 16.23 -2.01 23.40
C ASP A 302 15.29 -2.30 24.59
N LYS A 303 14.33 -1.41 24.89
CA LYS A 303 13.51 -1.49 26.11
C LYS A 303 12.04 -1.22 25.83
N ILE A 304 11.18 -2.11 26.25
CA ILE A 304 9.72 -1.95 26.17
C ILE A 304 9.22 -0.72 26.94
N ALA A 305 9.91 -0.33 28.00
CA ALA A 305 9.62 0.88 28.79
C ALA A 305 9.68 2.19 27.94
N ASN A 306 10.28 2.15 26.75
CA ASN A 306 10.26 3.27 25.82
C ASN A 306 8.86 3.57 25.24
N LEU A 307 7.87 2.68 25.44
CA LEU A 307 6.46 2.97 25.12
C LEU A 307 5.85 4.04 26.04
N LYS A 308 6.45 4.27 27.22
CA LYS A 308 5.98 5.33 28.12
C LYS A 308 6.00 6.69 27.43
N GLY A 309 4.87 7.41 27.46
CA GLY A 309 4.73 8.71 26.82
C GLY A 309 4.78 8.68 25.27
N LEU A 310 4.54 7.53 24.64
CA LEU A 310 4.59 7.38 23.17
C LEU A 310 3.64 8.36 22.46
N ASN A 311 2.38 8.48 22.91
CA ASN A 311 1.42 9.40 22.32
C ASN A 311 1.88 10.86 22.32
N GLU A 312 2.52 11.31 23.40
CA GLU A 312 3.01 12.68 23.51
C GLU A 312 4.18 12.95 22.55
N ARG A 313 4.96 11.93 22.24
CA ARG A 313 6.06 12.06 21.28
C ARG A 313 5.56 12.07 19.86
N LEU A 314 4.73 11.11 19.47
CA LEU A 314 4.19 10.99 18.10
C LEU A 314 3.33 12.19 17.70
N SER A 315 2.47 12.69 18.61
CA SER A 315 1.60 13.82 18.32
C SER A 315 2.33 15.16 18.12
N LYS A 316 3.64 15.22 18.37
CA LYS A 316 4.47 16.40 18.03
C LYS A 316 4.85 16.45 16.56
N ASP A 317 4.89 15.30 15.90
CA ASP A 317 5.31 15.19 14.50
C ASP A 317 4.09 15.29 13.58
N LEU A 318 3.14 14.37 13.69
CA LEU A 318 1.90 14.35 12.89
C LEU A 318 0.68 14.08 13.78
N ALA A 319 -0.48 14.61 13.41
CA ALA A 319 -1.75 14.18 13.98
C ALA A 319 -2.04 12.72 13.54
N SER A 320 -2.75 11.96 14.38
CA SER A 320 -3.03 10.54 14.12
C SER A 320 -3.76 10.31 12.80
N GLU A 321 -4.67 11.19 12.42
CA GLU A 321 -5.43 11.16 11.17
C GLU A 321 -4.58 11.41 9.92
N ASP A 322 -3.43 12.06 10.08
CA ASP A 322 -2.51 12.39 8.98
C ASP A 322 -1.40 11.34 8.81
N ALA A 323 -1.26 10.42 9.78
CA ALA A 323 -0.14 9.49 9.87
C ALA A 323 -0.45 8.12 9.24
N ASN A 324 0.40 7.66 8.34
CA ASN A 324 0.49 6.26 7.92
C ASN A 324 1.69 5.63 8.62
N VAL A 325 1.44 4.71 9.55
CA VAL A 325 2.45 4.14 10.44
C VAL A 325 2.94 2.78 9.94
N PHE A 326 4.22 2.50 10.19
CA PHE A 326 4.85 1.23 9.85
C PHE A 326 5.99 0.90 10.82
N VAL A 327 6.27 -0.37 11.03
CA VAL A 327 7.43 -0.83 11.80
C VAL A 327 8.69 -0.75 10.95
N THR A 328 8.56 -1.11 9.69
CA THR A 328 9.61 -1.02 8.67
C THR A 328 8.97 -0.97 7.27
N ASN A 329 9.67 -0.37 6.32
CA ASN A 329 9.45 -0.49 4.90
C ASN A 329 10.70 -1.09 4.23
N TRP A 330 10.67 -1.29 2.92
CA TRP A 330 11.78 -1.92 2.18
C TRP A 330 13.08 -1.12 2.22
N ASP A 331 13.02 0.24 2.27
CA ASP A 331 14.21 1.08 2.40
C ASP A 331 14.82 0.99 3.79
N THR A 332 14.02 1.21 4.82
CA THR A 332 14.50 1.20 6.21
C THR A 332 14.96 -0.18 6.65
N ALA A 333 14.34 -1.23 6.13
CA ALA A 333 14.77 -2.61 6.37
C ALA A 333 16.20 -2.86 5.86
N ARG A 334 16.54 -2.29 4.70
CA ARG A 334 17.81 -2.53 4.01
C ARG A 334 18.89 -1.54 4.37
N ASN A 335 18.54 -0.28 4.58
CA ASN A 335 19.52 0.80 4.67
C ASN A 335 19.69 1.43 6.06
N GLU A 336 18.69 1.30 6.95
CA GLU A 336 18.70 2.01 8.24
C GLU A 336 18.76 1.10 9.47
N GLY A 337 18.94 -0.21 9.27
CA GLY A 337 18.98 -1.17 10.38
C GLY A 337 17.69 -1.21 11.20
N ALA A 338 16.52 -1.00 10.56
CA ALA A 338 15.21 -1.14 11.19
C ALA A 338 14.95 -2.58 11.67
N LEU A 339 13.88 -2.77 12.45
CA LEU A 339 13.38 -4.10 12.77
C LEU A 339 12.96 -4.82 11.49
N THR A 340 13.39 -6.06 11.33
CA THR A 340 13.08 -6.88 10.16
C THR A 340 12.77 -8.32 10.58
N TYR A 341 12.43 -9.17 9.63
CA TYR A 341 12.29 -10.61 9.86
C TYR A 341 13.53 -11.23 10.54
N LYS A 342 14.72 -10.65 10.37
CA LYS A 342 15.98 -11.09 11.02
C LYS A 342 15.95 -10.91 12.55
N ASP A 343 15.09 -10.04 13.07
CA ASP A 343 14.88 -9.81 14.51
C ASP A 343 13.85 -10.78 15.14
N GLY A 344 13.24 -11.65 14.34
CA GLY A 344 12.36 -12.73 14.80
C GLY A 344 11.17 -12.23 15.63
N ALA A 345 11.04 -12.70 16.87
CA ALA A 345 9.91 -12.39 17.75
C ALA A 345 9.77 -10.89 18.05
N LYS A 346 10.86 -10.12 18.08
CA LYS A 346 10.81 -8.67 18.31
C LYS A 346 10.07 -7.95 17.18
N TYR A 347 10.34 -8.35 15.94
CA TYR A 347 9.65 -7.80 14.78
C TYR A 347 8.16 -8.16 14.76
N GLN A 348 7.82 -9.41 15.12
CA GLN A 348 6.43 -9.84 15.24
C GLN A 348 5.67 -9.07 16.31
N LEU A 349 6.29 -8.83 17.48
CA LEU A 349 5.69 -8.06 18.58
C LEU A 349 5.50 -6.57 18.21
N ALA A 350 6.46 -5.97 17.50
CA ALA A 350 6.35 -4.59 17.02
C ALA A 350 5.18 -4.43 16.03
N ASN A 351 5.01 -5.36 15.09
CA ASN A 351 3.88 -5.38 14.16
C ASN A 351 2.55 -5.62 14.89
N ALA A 352 2.51 -6.51 15.87
CA ALA A 352 1.33 -6.74 16.70
C ALA A 352 0.95 -5.47 17.48
N PHE A 353 1.93 -4.78 18.06
CA PHE A 353 1.71 -3.49 18.73
C PHE A 353 1.16 -2.44 17.77
N MET A 354 1.77 -2.26 16.60
CA MET A 354 1.31 -1.32 15.58
C MET A 354 -0.16 -1.56 15.20
N LEU A 355 -0.54 -2.81 14.99
CA LEU A 355 -1.91 -3.18 14.65
C LEU A 355 -2.90 -2.98 15.80
N ALA A 356 -2.45 -3.03 17.06
CA ALA A 356 -3.29 -2.81 18.24
C ALA A 356 -3.44 -1.33 18.63
N TYR A 357 -2.46 -0.50 18.28
CA TYR A 357 -2.36 0.87 18.78
C TYR A 357 -3.22 1.83 17.95
N ASP A 358 -3.83 2.83 18.59
CA ASP A 358 -4.83 3.72 17.99
C ASP A 358 -4.26 5.00 17.34
N TYR A 359 -2.95 5.03 17.07
CA TYR A 359 -2.29 6.11 16.36
C TYR A 359 -2.00 5.71 14.92
N GLY A 360 -2.48 6.50 13.99
CA GLY A 360 -2.23 6.34 12.56
C GLY A 360 -2.93 5.16 11.88
N THR A 361 -2.78 5.08 10.58
CA THR A 361 -3.26 3.98 9.74
C THR A 361 -2.10 2.99 9.52
N PRO A 362 -2.25 1.72 9.93
CA PRO A 362 -1.14 0.77 9.90
C PRO A 362 -0.85 0.21 8.50
N ARG A 363 0.44 0.15 8.16
CA ARG A 363 0.98 -0.45 6.94
C ARG A 363 1.93 -1.58 7.30
N LEU A 364 1.60 -2.80 6.93
CA LEU A 364 2.40 -4.01 7.16
C LEU A 364 3.21 -4.33 5.92
N LEU A 365 4.52 -4.47 6.06
CA LEU A 365 5.39 -4.94 4.97
C LEU A 365 5.27 -6.46 4.80
N SER A 366 5.00 -6.92 3.58
CA SER A 366 5.17 -8.31 3.14
C SER A 366 6.35 -8.36 2.17
N ASP A 367 7.47 -8.89 2.64
CA ASP A 367 8.77 -8.85 1.97
C ASP A 367 9.32 -10.28 1.73
N TYR A 368 10.39 -10.35 0.99
CA TYR A 368 11.21 -11.56 0.82
C TYR A 368 12.49 -11.47 1.66
N LYS A 369 13.17 -12.61 1.82
CA LYS A 369 14.48 -12.68 2.48
C LYS A 369 15.56 -12.15 1.54
N TRP A 370 16.48 -11.41 2.09
CA TRP A 370 17.59 -10.81 1.36
C TRP A 370 18.87 -10.87 2.18
N ASP A 371 20.00 -11.03 1.49
CA ASP A 371 21.35 -11.01 2.07
C ASP A 371 22.05 -9.69 1.76
N GLU A 372 21.89 -9.18 0.52
CA GLU A 372 22.41 -7.91 0.07
C GLU A 372 21.27 -6.90 -0.09
N ASN A 373 21.52 -5.63 0.25
CA ASN A 373 20.52 -4.56 0.23
C ASN A 373 19.84 -4.39 -1.14
N ASP A 374 20.57 -4.66 -2.22
CA ASP A 374 20.10 -4.50 -3.60
C ASP A 374 19.33 -5.72 -4.15
N ASN A 375 19.27 -6.83 -3.40
CA ASN A 375 18.60 -8.03 -3.90
C ASN A 375 17.15 -7.73 -4.32
N GLY A 376 16.81 -8.08 -5.55
CA GLY A 376 15.43 -8.11 -6.02
C GLY A 376 14.67 -9.33 -5.50
N ALA A 377 13.39 -9.44 -5.88
CA ALA A 377 12.57 -10.58 -5.50
C ALA A 377 13.21 -11.92 -5.94
N PRO A 378 12.97 -13.01 -5.22
CA PRO A 378 13.52 -14.31 -5.55
C PRO A 378 13.21 -14.73 -7.00
N GLY A 379 14.26 -15.08 -7.75
CA GLY A 379 14.15 -15.43 -9.15
C GLY A 379 13.97 -14.28 -10.14
N ALA A 380 14.09 -13.02 -9.67
CA ALA A 380 14.02 -11.87 -10.57
C ALA A 380 15.09 -11.91 -11.65
N THR A 381 14.68 -11.59 -12.88
CA THR A 381 15.56 -11.32 -14.03
C THR A 381 15.65 -9.81 -14.27
N ALA A 382 16.36 -9.41 -15.32
CA ALA A 382 16.44 -8.00 -15.69
C ALA A 382 15.07 -7.41 -16.09
N THR A 383 14.14 -8.24 -16.57
CA THR A 383 12.87 -7.79 -17.15
C THR A 383 11.62 -8.41 -16.52
N SER A 384 11.76 -9.34 -15.58
CA SER A 384 10.63 -10.04 -14.99
C SER A 384 10.91 -10.57 -13.60
N VAL A 385 9.84 -10.76 -12.84
CA VAL A 385 9.78 -11.50 -11.57
C VAL A 385 8.85 -12.71 -11.79
N PRO A 386 9.20 -13.90 -11.29
CA PRO A 386 8.33 -15.07 -11.42
C PRO A 386 7.11 -15.00 -10.51
N ASP A 387 5.98 -15.55 -10.95
CA ASP A 387 4.81 -15.76 -10.10
C ASP A 387 5.13 -16.72 -8.94
N VAL A 388 4.55 -16.44 -7.78
CA VAL A 388 4.75 -17.24 -6.57
C VAL A 388 3.43 -17.81 -6.06
N ASN A 389 3.43 -19.09 -5.74
CA ASN A 389 2.33 -19.71 -5.02
C ASN A 389 2.55 -19.54 -3.51
N MET A 390 1.97 -18.48 -2.92
CA MET A 390 2.13 -18.18 -1.50
C MET A 390 1.57 -19.28 -0.58
N ASP A 391 0.58 -20.07 -1.02
CA ASP A 391 0.09 -21.23 -0.25
C ASP A 391 1.18 -22.29 -0.06
N GLU A 392 2.02 -22.45 -1.06
CA GLU A 392 3.12 -23.42 -1.04
C GLU A 392 4.33 -22.86 -0.29
N VAL A 393 4.83 -21.69 -0.70
CA VAL A 393 6.07 -21.13 -0.14
C VAL A 393 5.93 -20.71 1.32
N CYS A 394 4.76 -20.26 1.75
CA CYS A 394 4.50 -19.87 3.14
C CYS A 394 4.17 -21.07 4.05
N SER A 395 4.01 -22.27 3.51
CA SER A 395 3.80 -23.48 4.29
C SER A 395 5.09 -24.03 4.88
N THR A 396 6.25 -23.55 4.43
CA THR A 396 7.58 -24.04 4.85
C THR A 396 8.42 -22.92 5.44
N ASN A 397 9.22 -23.25 6.46
CA ASN A 397 10.17 -22.30 7.08
C ASN A 397 11.40 -22.03 6.20
N SER A 398 11.56 -22.74 5.08
CA SER A 398 12.69 -22.63 4.15
C SER A 398 12.40 -21.72 2.95
N SER A 399 11.26 -21.07 2.92
CA SER A 399 10.89 -20.13 1.85
C SER A 399 11.82 -18.90 1.81
N ASP A 400 12.04 -18.39 0.60
CA ASP A 400 12.69 -17.09 0.38
C ASP A 400 11.74 -15.92 0.64
N TRP A 401 10.46 -16.15 0.90
CA TRP A 401 9.45 -15.17 1.28
C TRP A 401 9.21 -15.21 2.79
N ASN A 402 9.05 -14.04 3.42
CA ASN A 402 8.82 -13.93 4.86
C ASN A 402 7.38 -14.22 5.25
N CYS A 403 6.44 -13.96 4.35
CA CYS A 403 5.01 -14.22 4.54
C CYS A 403 4.41 -13.54 5.78
N GLU A 404 4.80 -12.30 6.07
CA GLU A 404 4.35 -11.54 7.24
C GLU A 404 2.83 -11.46 7.33
N GLN A 405 2.16 -11.31 6.19
CA GLN A 405 0.69 -11.25 6.08
C GLN A 405 0.00 -12.56 6.52
N ARG A 406 0.72 -13.68 6.49
CA ARG A 406 0.19 -15.01 6.84
C ARG A 406 0.59 -15.48 8.23
N TRP A 407 1.41 -14.74 8.96
CA TRP A 407 1.75 -15.11 10.33
C TRP A 407 0.51 -15.15 11.22
N THR A 408 0.41 -16.14 12.09
CA THR A 408 -0.74 -16.30 13.01
C THR A 408 -0.94 -15.05 13.87
N SER A 409 0.15 -14.43 14.32
CA SER A 409 0.10 -13.15 15.06
C SER A 409 -0.49 -12.03 14.21
N THR A 410 -0.05 -11.88 12.97
CA THR A 410 -0.52 -10.84 12.05
C THR A 410 -2.01 -11.00 11.76
N ARG A 411 -2.45 -12.20 11.37
CA ARG A 411 -3.85 -12.49 11.07
C ARG A 411 -4.76 -12.20 12.26
N GLY A 412 -4.36 -12.65 13.47
CA GLY A 412 -5.10 -12.36 14.69
C GLY A 412 -5.17 -10.86 15.00
N MET A 413 -4.11 -10.12 14.73
CA MET A 413 -4.05 -8.68 14.99
C MET A 413 -4.77 -7.84 13.92
N ILE A 414 -4.84 -8.28 12.68
CA ILE A 414 -5.72 -7.67 11.66
C ILE A 414 -7.19 -7.78 12.10
N ALA A 415 -7.62 -8.97 12.52
CA ALA A 415 -8.98 -9.17 13.04
C ALA A 415 -9.26 -8.31 14.28
N PHE A 416 -8.29 -8.20 15.19
CA PHE A 416 -8.38 -7.33 16.36
C PHE A 416 -8.49 -5.85 15.96
N ARG A 417 -7.63 -5.37 15.05
CA ARG A 417 -7.67 -3.98 14.55
C ARG A 417 -9.03 -3.64 13.95
N ASN A 418 -9.56 -4.50 13.10
CA ASN A 418 -10.87 -4.30 12.49
C ASN A 418 -12.00 -4.25 13.53
N TYR A 419 -11.88 -5.04 14.61
CA TYR A 419 -12.87 -5.05 15.69
C TYR A 419 -12.83 -3.76 16.53
N VAL A 420 -11.63 -3.22 16.82
CA VAL A 420 -11.47 -2.04 17.69
C VAL A 420 -11.35 -0.71 16.92
N ASN A 421 -11.31 -0.74 15.59
CA ASN A 421 -11.09 0.47 14.79
C ASN A 421 -12.12 1.55 15.10
N GLY A 422 -11.64 2.78 15.31
CA GLY A 422 -12.43 3.92 15.73
C GLY A 422 -12.62 4.05 17.26
N THR A 423 -12.12 3.08 18.03
CA THR A 423 -12.02 3.23 19.50
C THR A 423 -10.68 3.83 19.90
N LYS A 424 -10.59 4.33 21.13
CA LYS A 424 -9.35 4.85 21.69
C LYS A 424 -8.83 3.90 22.77
N VAL A 425 -7.49 3.83 22.88
CA VAL A 425 -6.85 3.12 23.99
C VAL A 425 -7.29 3.76 25.29
N ALA A 426 -7.80 2.95 26.23
CA ALA A 426 -8.20 3.35 27.57
C ALA A 426 -7.34 2.60 28.59
N ASP A 427 -7.22 3.20 29.78
CA ASP A 427 -6.51 2.59 30.92
C ASP A 427 -5.09 2.13 30.60
N TRP A 428 -4.36 2.91 29.78
CA TRP A 428 -2.96 2.65 29.50
C TRP A 428 -2.14 2.60 30.79
N GLN A 429 -1.41 1.50 31.00
CA GLN A 429 -0.52 1.30 32.13
C GLN A 429 0.90 1.09 31.60
N ASP A 430 1.83 1.91 32.04
CA ASP A 430 3.23 1.91 31.65
C ASP A 430 4.15 1.92 32.90
N ASP A 431 4.13 0.84 33.67
CA ASP A 431 4.87 0.65 34.92
C ASP A 431 6.41 0.63 34.73
#